data_a66ae8a9d4f80f49bbdc0f9d6bc0efdc
#
_entry.id   a66ae8a9d4f80f49bbdc0f9d6bc0efdc
#
_cell.length_a   1.000
_cell.length_b   1.000
_cell.length_c   1.000
_cell.angle_alpha   90.00
_cell.angle_beta   90.00
_cell.angle_gamma   90.00
#
_symmetry.space_group_name_H-M   'P 1'
#
loop_
_entity.id
_entity.type
_entity.pdbx_description
1 polymer ?
#
loop_
_entity_poly.entity_id
_entity_poly.type
_entity_poly.pdbx_seq_one_letter_code
_entity_poly.pdbx_strand_id
1 'polypeptide(L)'
;FLFMLIIGGIVLDKMGVRFTGVASCILMIIGCSIKYYAISDAFTMEGELFGWKAQVMVAALGYAIFGVGVETAGITVSKIIVRWFKGKEMALAMGLEMATARLGTALALSITVPAAKYFGSISAPILLCLCMLCIGLIAFLVFCVMDRKLDASMDAIEQAEEEEPFRLKDILLIVTNKGFWLIALLCVLFYSAVFPFLKYATDLMVNKYNVDPELAGNIPAILPFGTILLTPFFGNLYDRKGKGATIMIYGALMLIGVHLLFTLPILNQWWFATIVMIVLGIAFSLVPSAMWPSVPKIIPEKPLGTAYALIFWAQNIGLSMVPLLIGWILDTYCKIDNGTCKPAYDYTIPMAVFTCFG
;
A
#
# COMPACT_ATOMS: atom_id res chain seq x y z
N PHE A 1 -4.56 -11.79 3.39
CA PHE A 1 -5.12 -10.47 2.98
C PHE A 1 -6.26 -10.65 1.97
N LEU A 2 -6.09 -11.42 0.89
CA LEU A 2 -7.07 -11.55 -0.20
C LEU A 2 -8.51 -11.81 0.25
N PHE A 3 -8.71 -12.71 1.22
CA PHE A 3 -10.05 -13.05 1.69
C PHE A 3 -10.56 -12.11 2.80
N MET A 4 -9.66 -11.42 3.49
CA MET A 4 -9.99 -10.62 4.67
C MET A 4 -10.67 -9.30 4.33
N LEU A 5 -10.43 -8.72 3.14
CA LEU A 5 -11.15 -7.53 2.66
C LEU A 5 -12.66 -7.78 2.55
N ILE A 6 -13.06 -8.94 2.02
CA ILE A 6 -14.47 -9.30 1.88
C ILE A 6 -15.10 -9.48 3.26
N ILE A 7 -14.42 -10.23 4.14
CA ILE A 7 -14.90 -10.47 5.53
C ILE A 7 -14.94 -9.14 6.30
N GLY A 8 -13.89 -8.32 6.19
CA GLY A 8 -13.80 -7.01 6.83
C GLY A 8 -14.93 -6.07 6.38
N GLY A 9 -15.28 -6.06 5.09
CA GLY A 9 -16.40 -5.30 4.57
C GLY A 9 -17.75 -5.73 5.15
N ILE A 10 -17.99 -7.06 5.23
CA ILE A 10 -19.21 -7.60 5.85
C ILE A 10 -19.29 -7.24 7.34
N VAL A 11 -18.17 -7.34 8.07
CA VAL A 11 -18.09 -6.95 9.49
C VAL A 11 -18.36 -5.46 9.65
N LEU A 12 -17.76 -4.61 8.78
CA LEU A 12 -17.95 -3.18 8.78
C LEU A 12 -19.43 -2.79 8.57
N ASP A 13 -20.11 -3.45 7.63
CA ASP A 13 -21.51 -3.16 7.32
C ASP A 13 -22.47 -3.66 8.42
N LYS A 14 -22.15 -4.77 9.07
CA LYS A 14 -23.00 -5.33 10.14
C LYS A 14 -22.76 -4.72 11.52
N MET A 15 -21.51 -4.42 11.86
CA MET A 15 -21.12 -4.00 13.22
C MET A 15 -20.78 -2.51 13.30
N GLY A 16 -20.71 -1.81 12.16
CA GLY A 16 -20.47 -0.39 12.06
C GLY A 16 -19.01 0.02 12.23
N VAL A 17 -18.74 1.29 11.92
CA VAL A 17 -17.36 1.86 11.82
C VAL A 17 -16.63 1.85 13.16
N ARG A 18 -17.34 2.07 14.27
CA ARG A 18 -16.73 2.14 15.62
C ARG A 18 -16.16 0.81 16.06
N PHE A 19 -16.97 -0.25 16.01
CA PHE A 19 -16.51 -1.60 16.38
C PHE A 19 -15.39 -2.07 15.46
N THR A 20 -15.59 -1.97 14.16
CA THR A 20 -14.62 -2.45 13.16
C THR A 20 -13.30 -1.72 13.26
N GLY A 21 -13.31 -0.40 13.45
CA GLY A 21 -12.09 0.36 13.61
C GLY A 21 -11.32 0.05 14.89
N VAL A 22 -12.00 -0.10 16.04
CA VAL A 22 -11.34 -0.52 17.29
C VAL A 22 -10.75 -1.92 17.15
N ALA A 23 -11.51 -2.87 16.58
CA ALA A 23 -11.03 -4.24 16.34
C ALA A 23 -9.80 -4.25 15.42
N SER A 24 -9.79 -3.43 14.36
CA SER A 24 -8.66 -3.27 13.46
C SER A 24 -7.41 -2.75 14.19
N CYS A 25 -7.55 -1.70 15.01
CA CYS A 25 -6.44 -1.16 15.81
C CYS A 25 -5.86 -2.22 16.75
N ILE A 26 -6.71 -2.99 17.42
CA ILE A 26 -6.28 -4.06 18.34
C ILE A 26 -5.54 -5.16 17.55
N LEU A 27 -6.05 -5.59 16.40
CA LEU A 27 -5.38 -6.59 15.56
C LEU A 27 -4.01 -6.10 15.09
N MET A 28 -3.88 -4.83 14.70
CA MET A 28 -2.59 -4.24 14.32
C MET A 28 -1.60 -4.22 15.50
N ILE A 29 -2.04 -3.86 16.69
CA ILE A 29 -1.21 -3.85 17.90
C ILE A 29 -0.75 -5.27 18.25
N ILE A 30 -1.66 -6.25 18.27
CA ILE A 30 -1.33 -7.66 18.55
C ILE A 30 -0.33 -8.18 17.53
N GLY A 31 -0.58 -7.99 16.23
CA GLY A 31 0.31 -8.45 15.17
C GLY A 31 1.69 -7.80 15.23
N CYS A 32 1.76 -6.50 15.51
CA CYS A 32 3.02 -5.78 15.68
C CYS A 32 3.78 -6.25 16.94
N SER A 33 3.09 -6.52 18.04
CA SER A 33 3.67 -7.06 19.28
C SER A 33 4.28 -8.44 19.07
N ILE A 34 3.59 -9.33 18.34
CA ILE A 34 4.11 -10.66 17.99
C ILE A 34 5.36 -10.52 17.11
N LYS A 35 5.36 -9.62 16.13
CA LYS A 35 6.55 -9.35 15.31
C LYS A 35 7.72 -8.81 16.13
N TYR A 36 7.45 -7.88 17.03
CA TYR A 36 8.46 -7.33 17.92
C TYR A 36 9.09 -8.44 18.77
N TYR A 37 8.26 -9.27 19.41
CA TYR A 37 8.72 -10.41 20.21
C TYR A 37 9.59 -11.37 19.39
N ALA A 38 9.14 -11.75 18.19
CA ALA A 38 9.85 -12.67 17.30
C ALA A 38 11.25 -12.19 16.89
N ILE A 39 11.49 -10.87 16.83
CA ILE A 39 12.75 -10.26 16.36
C ILE A 39 13.59 -9.76 17.54
N SER A 40 13.03 -9.71 18.75
CA SER A 40 13.73 -9.26 19.94
C SER A 40 14.66 -10.36 20.51
N ASP A 41 15.64 -9.95 21.30
CA ASP A 41 16.55 -10.86 22.01
C ASP A 41 15.83 -11.74 23.06
N ALA A 42 14.58 -11.41 23.39
CA ALA A 42 13.74 -12.19 24.31
C ALA A 42 13.14 -13.45 23.65
N PHE A 43 13.32 -13.65 22.35
CA PHE A 43 12.81 -14.82 21.65
C PHE A 43 13.68 -16.03 21.94
N THR A 44 13.12 -17.01 22.66
CA THR A 44 13.83 -18.20 23.12
C THR A 44 13.40 -19.51 22.47
N MET A 45 12.43 -19.47 21.54
CA MET A 45 11.93 -20.69 20.88
C MET A 45 12.94 -21.16 19.82
N GLU A 46 13.59 -22.26 20.08
CA GLU A 46 14.44 -22.98 19.14
C GLU A 46 13.65 -24.07 18.43
N GLY A 47 13.92 -24.29 17.15
CA GLY A 47 13.31 -25.36 16.36
C GLY A 47 12.89 -24.91 14.96
N GLU A 48 12.59 -25.91 14.14
CA GLU A 48 12.04 -25.72 12.79
C GLU A 48 10.63 -26.29 12.72
N LEU A 49 9.72 -25.49 12.15
CA LEU A 49 8.36 -25.92 11.85
C LEU A 49 8.16 -25.83 10.32
N PHE A 50 7.80 -26.94 9.69
CA PHE A 50 7.67 -27.04 8.22
C PHE A 50 8.94 -26.65 7.44
N GLY A 51 10.14 -26.89 7.98
CA GLY A 51 11.41 -26.51 7.33
C GLY A 51 11.79 -25.03 7.48
N TRP A 52 11.05 -24.26 8.29
CA TRP A 52 11.33 -22.85 8.58
C TRP A 52 11.68 -22.67 10.06
N LYS A 53 12.60 -21.78 10.35
CA LYS A 53 12.93 -21.42 11.74
C LYS A 53 11.68 -20.91 12.48
N ALA A 54 11.49 -21.34 13.73
CA ALA A 54 10.35 -20.92 14.55
C ALA A 54 10.19 -19.41 14.62
N GLN A 55 11.29 -18.65 14.69
CA GLN A 55 11.32 -17.20 14.65
C GLN A 55 10.64 -16.62 13.40
N VAL A 56 10.91 -17.18 12.22
CA VAL A 56 10.33 -16.74 10.95
C VAL A 56 8.82 -17.00 10.94
N MET A 57 8.40 -18.16 11.45
CA MET A 57 6.98 -18.51 11.50
C MET A 57 6.19 -17.61 12.45
N VAL A 58 6.74 -17.30 13.62
CA VAL A 58 6.10 -16.38 14.58
C VAL A 58 6.06 -14.95 14.02
N ALA A 59 7.12 -14.49 13.39
CA ALA A 59 7.13 -13.18 12.72
C ALA A 59 6.11 -13.12 11.58
N ALA A 60 5.98 -14.17 10.78
CA ALA A 60 4.99 -14.28 9.70
C ALA A 60 3.55 -14.28 10.23
N LEU A 61 3.28 -15.00 11.32
CA LEU A 61 1.98 -14.98 11.99
C LEU A 61 1.63 -13.58 12.48
N GLY A 62 2.58 -12.90 13.15
CA GLY A 62 2.40 -11.51 13.58
C GLY A 62 2.11 -10.59 12.39
N TYR A 63 2.80 -10.76 11.27
CA TYR A 63 2.56 -9.99 10.05
C TYR A 63 1.18 -10.28 9.43
N ALA A 64 0.74 -11.54 9.45
CA ALA A 64 -0.57 -11.93 8.96
C ALA A 64 -1.71 -11.26 9.77
N ILE A 65 -1.63 -11.30 11.12
CA ILE A 65 -2.60 -10.67 12.01
C ILE A 65 -2.60 -9.14 11.82
N PHE A 66 -1.42 -8.53 11.75
CA PHE A 66 -1.25 -7.10 11.48
C PHE A 66 -1.93 -6.68 10.19
N GLY A 67 -1.74 -7.44 9.11
CA GLY A 67 -2.30 -7.13 7.82
C GLY A 67 -3.83 -7.24 7.76
N VAL A 68 -4.44 -8.19 8.47
CA VAL A 68 -5.90 -8.22 8.63
C VAL A 68 -6.41 -6.90 9.23
N GLY A 69 -5.72 -6.41 10.25
CA GLY A 69 -6.04 -5.12 10.87
C GLY A 69 -5.89 -3.96 9.90
N VAL A 70 -4.79 -3.90 9.13
CA VAL A 70 -4.52 -2.82 8.17
C VAL A 70 -5.58 -2.75 7.07
N GLU A 71 -5.89 -3.87 6.42
CA GLU A 71 -6.89 -3.90 5.34
C GLU A 71 -8.29 -3.49 5.84
N THR A 72 -8.66 -3.98 7.03
CA THR A 72 -9.95 -3.62 7.63
C THR A 72 -9.98 -2.16 8.08
N ALA A 73 -8.86 -1.61 8.60
CA ALA A 73 -8.77 -0.21 8.97
C ALA A 73 -8.92 0.71 7.74
N GLY A 74 -8.28 0.37 6.61
CA GLY A 74 -8.37 1.16 5.38
C GLY A 74 -9.80 1.37 4.90
N ILE A 75 -10.58 0.27 4.75
CA ILE A 75 -11.99 0.39 4.33
C ILE A 75 -12.85 1.12 5.39
N THR A 76 -12.52 0.96 6.68
CA THR A 76 -13.24 1.65 7.76
C THR A 76 -13.01 3.15 7.72
N VAL A 77 -11.75 3.60 7.55
CA VAL A 77 -11.40 5.03 7.46
C VAL A 77 -12.07 5.68 6.25
N SER A 78 -12.03 5.03 5.09
CA SER A 78 -12.70 5.53 3.88
C SER A 78 -14.23 5.67 4.10
N LYS A 79 -14.88 4.71 4.77
CA LYS A 79 -16.31 4.81 5.12
C LYS A 79 -16.59 5.95 6.11
N ILE A 80 -15.71 6.16 7.09
CA ILE A 80 -15.81 7.28 8.04
C ILE A 80 -15.72 8.62 7.29
N ILE A 81 -14.76 8.76 6.36
CA ILE A 81 -14.59 10.00 5.59
C ILE A 81 -15.86 10.30 4.78
N VAL A 82 -16.39 9.32 4.06
CA VAL A 82 -17.63 9.49 3.30
C VAL A 82 -18.77 9.95 4.22
N ARG A 83 -18.94 9.32 5.37
CA ARG A 83 -20.00 9.64 6.32
C ARG A 83 -19.90 11.06 6.89
N TRP A 84 -18.68 11.48 7.28
CA TRP A 84 -18.46 12.76 7.95
C TRP A 84 -18.39 13.96 6.99
N PHE A 85 -17.97 13.71 5.75
CA PHE A 85 -17.73 14.74 4.74
C PHE A 85 -18.70 14.67 3.54
N LYS A 86 -19.80 13.90 3.65
CA LYS A 86 -20.84 13.81 2.60
C LYS A 86 -21.36 15.21 2.28
N GLY A 87 -21.19 15.63 1.02
CA GLY A 87 -21.60 16.96 0.57
C GLY A 87 -20.69 18.14 0.96
N LYS A 88 -19.57 17.90 1.65
CA LYS A 88 -18.61 18.92 2.09
C LYS A 88 -17.19 18.36 1.99
N GLU A 89 -16.32 19.00 1.21
CA GLU A 89 -14.85 18.78 1.21
C GLU A 89 -14.36 17.30 1.23
N MET A 90 -15.19 16.35 0.78
CA MET A 90 -14.88 14.91 0.81
C MET A 90 -13.60 14.58 0.04
N ALA A 91 -13.37 15.22 -1.11
CA ALA A 91 -12.17 15.01 -1.91
C ALA A 91 -10.91 15.48 -1.18
N LEU A 92 -11.00 16.58 -0.43
CA LEU A 92 -9.89 17.05 0.42
C LEU A 92 -9.58 16.06 1.55
N ALA A 93 -10.61 15.57 2.23
CA ALA A 93 -10.45 14.59 3.33
C ALA A 93 -9.82 13.28 2.84
N MET A 94 -10.28 12.73 1.71
CA MET A 94 -9.67 11.56 1.06
C MET A 94 -8.23 11.85 0.59
N GLY A 95 -7.97 13.04 0.08
CA GLY A 95 -6.64 13.48 -0.30
C GLY A 95 -5.68 13.53 0.88
N LEU A 96 -6.13 14.01 2.05
CA LEU A 96 -5.34 14.02 3.29
C LEU A 96 -5.10 12.61 3.84
N GLU A 97 -6.07 11.71 3.75
CA GLU A 97 -5.89 10.29 4.08
C GLU A 97 -4.75 9.68 3.25
N MET A 98 -4.81 9.83 1.95
CA MET A 98 -3.79 9.34 1.03
C MET A 98 -2.42 9.96 1.29
N ALA A 99 -2.36 11.28 1.50
CA ALA A 99 -1.12 11.99 1.81
C ALA A 99 -0.49 11.48 3.11
N THR A 100 -1.28 11.25 4.16
CA THR A 100 -0.81 10.71 5.44
C THR A 100 -0.27 9.29 5.28
N ALA A 101 -0.94 8.44 4.50
CA ALA A 101 -0.45 7.10 4.19
C ALA A 101 0.90 7.12 3.44
N ARG A 102 1.07 8.05 2.50
CA ARG A 102 2.35 8.22 1.78
C ARG A 102 3.46 8.74 2.69
N LEU A 103 3.14 9.68 3.58
CA LEU A 103 4.08 10.17 4.59
C LEU A 103 4.57 9.02 5.48
N GLY A 104 3.68 8.14 5.94
CA GLY A 104 4.03 6.95 6.71
C GLY A 104 4.99 6.02 5.95
N THR A 105 4.73 5.78 4.66
CA THR A 105 5.62 4.97 3.81
C THR A 105 7.01 5.61 3.64
N ALA A 106 7.05 6.91 3.41
CA ALA A 106 8.29 7.67 3.25
C ALA A 106 9.15 7.62 4.53
N LEU A 107 8.53 7.85 5.67
CA LEU A 107 9.19 7.78 6.98
C LEU A 107 9.70 6.36 7.27
N ALA A 108 8.93 5.33 6.95
CA ALA A 108 9.36 3.94 7.12
C ALA A 108 10.61 3.63 6.31
N LEU A 109 10.68 4.07 5.05
CA LEU A 109 11.85 3.87 4.20
C LEU A 109 13.09 4.62 4.69
N SER A 110 12.92 5.86 5.18
CA SER A 110 14.03 6.72 5.58
C SER A 110 14.53 6.46 7.00
N ILE A 111 13.66 6.10 7.95
CA ILE A 111 13.99 6.09 9.39
C ILE A 111 14.36 4.70 9.90
N THR A 112 13.90 3.62 9.26
CA THR A 112 14.05 2.25 9.80
C THR A 112 15.51 1.88 10.05
N VAL A 113 16.40 2.06 9.08
CA VAL A 113 17.83 1.69 9.20
C VAL A 113 18.56 2.62 10.20
N PRO A 114 18.44 3.95 10.10
CA PRO A 114 19.03 4.86 11.10
C PRO A 114 18.55 4.60 12.53
N ALA A 115 17.27 4.32 12.73
CA ALA A 115 16.72 4.01 14.06
C ALA A 115 17.28 2.70 14.62
N ALA A 116 17.35 1.64 13.82
CA ALA A 116 17.96 0.38 14.23
C ALA A 116 19.42 0.57 14.68
N LYS A 117 20.19 1.39 13.95
CA LYS A 117 21.59 1.70 14.29
C LYS A 117 21.70 2.56 15.56
N TYR A 118 20.87 3.61 15.68
CA TYR A 118 20.90 4.51 16.84
C TYR A 118 20.58 3.79 18.15
N PHE A 119 19.58 2.92 18.14
CA PHE A 119 19.18 2.14 19.32
C PHE A 119 19.97 0.84 19.50
N GLY A 120 20.84 0.48 18.55
CA GLY A 120 21.65 -0.75 18.58
C GLY A 120 20.82 -2.04 18.50
N SER A 121 19.57 -1.97 18.02
CA SER A 121 18.67 -3.13 17.95
C SER A 121 17.81 -3.11 16.68
N ILE A 122 17.73 -4.26 16.00
CA ILE A 122 16.90 -4.44 14.81
C ILE A 122 15.39 -4.38 15.17
N SER A 123 15.03 -4.70 16.42
CA SER A 123 13.64 -4.65 16.90
C SER A 123 13.15 -3.24 17.23
N ALA A 124 14.05 -2.27 17.43
CA ALA A 124 13.71 -0.90 17.85
C ALA A 124 12.75 -0.17 16.89
N PRO A 125 12.90 -0.21 15.55
CA PRO A 125 11.94 0.39 14.64
C PRO A 125 10.53 -0.19 14.76
N ILE A 126 10.42 -1.49 15.06
CA ILE A 126 9.12 -2.16 15.25
C ILE A 126 8.47 -1.71 16.56
N LEU A 127 9.27 -1.53 17.62
CA LEU A 127 8.78 -0.96 18.88
C LEU A 127 8.26 0.46 18.70
N LEU A 128 8.95 1.29 17.91
CA LEU A 128 8.49 2.63 17.57
C LEU A 128 7.13 2.59 16.86
N CYS A 129 6.97 1.71 15.86
CA CYS A 129 5.69 1.49 15.19
C CYS A 129 4.59 1.03 16.17
N LEU A 130 4.91 0.14 17.11
CA LEU A 130 3.98 -0.32 18.13
C LEU A 130 3.49 0.84 19.02
N CYS A 131 4.39 1.72 19.46
CA CYS A 131 4.03 2.93 20.21
C CYS A 131 3.08 3.83 19.39
N MET A 132 3.37 4.06 18.12
CA MET A 132 2.51 4.84 17.22
C MET A 132 1.12 4.22 17.05
N LEU A 133 1.02 2.90 16.96
CA LEU A 133 -0.26 2.19 16.89
C LEU A 133 -1.08 2.33 18.18
N CYS A 134 -0.44 2.30 19.36
CA CYS A 134 -1.12 2.55 20.62
C CYS A 134 -1.68 3.97 20.71
N ILE A 135 -0.91 4.98 20.27
CA ILE A 135 -1.38 6.37 20.15
C ILE A 135 -2.56 6.44 19.16
N GLY A 136 -2.47 5.74 18.02
CA GLY A 136 -3.54 5.64 17.04
C GLY A 136 -4.83 5.05 17.61
N LEU A 137 -4.74 4.01 18.43
CA LEU A 137 -5.91 3.44 19.13
C LEU A 137 -6.57 4.45 20.07
N ILE A 138 -5.77 5.20 20.86
CA ILE A 138 -6.29 6.24 21.74
C ILE A 138 -7.02 7.31 20.93
N ALA A 139 -6.41 7.80 19.84
CA ALA A 139 -7.05 8.77 18.95
C ALA A 139 -8.36 8.24 18.34
N PHE A 140 -8.38 6.96 17.95
CA PHE A 140 -9.59 6.34 17.42
C PHE A 140 -10.69 6.17 18.47
N LEU A 141 -10.36 5.89 19.74
CA LEU A 141 -11.34 5.87 20.82
C LEU A 141 -11.95 7.25 21.08
N VAL A 142 -11.16 8.33 20.97
CA VAL A 142 -11.69 9.70 21.00
C VAL A 142 -12.64 9.95 19.85
N PHE A 143 -12.26 9.52 18.63
CA PHE A 143 -13.16 9.57 17.47
C PHE A 143 -14.49 8.83 17.73
N CYS A 144 -14.48 7.63 18.33
CA CYS A 144 -15.70 6.89 18.65
C CYS A 144 -16.67 7.69 19.55
N VAL A 145 -16.14 8.49 20.48
CA VAL A 145 -16.97 9.38 21.32
C VAL A 145 -17.58 10.52 20.47
N MET A 146 -16.78 11.09 19.56
CA MET A 146 -17.28 12.14 18.64
C MET A 146 -18.35 11.61 17.69
N ASP A 147 -18.14 10.41 17.13
CA ASP A 147 -19.07 9.77 16.20
C ASP A 147 -20.42 9.42 16.88
N ARG A 148 -20.41 9.05 18.17
CA ARG A 148 -21.65 8.88 18.94
C ARG A 148 -22.43 10.20 19.10
N LYS A 149 -21.72 11.31 19.26
CA LYS A 149 -22.37 12.64 19.33
C LYS A 149 -22.96 13.05 17.99
N LEU A 150 -22.29 12.68 16.89
CA LEU A 150 -22.81 12.90 15.54
C LEU A 150 -24.14 12.13 15.36
N ASP A 151 -24.19 10.84 15.70
CA ASP A 151 -25.42 10.03 15.63
C ASP A 151 -26.60 10.66 16.41
N ALA A 152 -26.31 11.21 17.57
CA ALA A 152 -27.34 11.85 18.40
C ALA A 152 -27.82 13.19 17.83
N SER A 153 -27.08 13.80 16.89
CA SER A 153 -27.43 15.06 16.25
C SER A 153 -28.06 14.90 14.86
N MET A 154 -28.05 13.70 14.28
CA MET A 154 -28.67 13.42 12.98
C MET A 154 -30.15 13.14 13.14
N ASP A 155 -31.00 13.76 12.29
CA ASP A 155 -32.42 13.48 12.25
C ASP A 155 -32.71 12.05 11.77
N ALA A 156 -33.81 11.46 12.24
CA ALA A 156 -34.20 10.08 11.91
C ALA A 156 -34.39 9.84 10.39
N ILE A 157 -34.68 10.88 9.63
CA ILE A 157 -34.85 10.84 8.16
C ILE A 157 -33.51 10.67 7.45
N GLU A 158 -32.46 11.37 7.91
CA GLU A 158 -31.10 11.21 7.35
C GLU A 158 -30.49 9.84 7.67
N GLN A 159 -30.87 9.21 8.79
CA GLN A 159 -30.44 7.86 9.15
C GLN A 159 -31.10 6.78 8.27
N ALA A 160 -32.27 7.03 7.71
CA ALA A 160 -33.02 6.08 6.88
C ALA A 160 -32.52 6.04 5.40
N GLU A 161 -31.77 7.05 4.94
CA GLU A 161 -31.15 7.05 3.61
C GLU A 161 -29.85 6.28 3.54
N GLU A 162 -29.42 5.60 4.63
CA GLU A 162 -28.23 4.76 4.64
C GLU A 162 -28.40 3.55 3.71
N GLU A 163 -27.57 3.56 2.69
CA GLU A 163 -27.17 2.52 1.73
C GLU A 163 -27.99 1.23 1.70
N GLU A 164 -28.73 1.02 0.61
CA GLU A 164 -29.29 -0.31 0.34
C GLU A 164 -28.22 -1.40 0.47
N PRO A 165 -28.50 -2.50 1.19
CA PRO A 165 -27.52 -3.54 1.44
C PRO A 165 -27.05 -4.19 0.14
N PHE A 166 -25.77 -4.54 0.10
CA PHE A 166 -25.11 -5.27 -0.96
C PHE A 166 -25.92 -6.49 -1.41
N ARG A 167 -26.15 -6.62 -2.72
CA ARG A 167 -26.84 -7.74 -3.35
C ARG A 167 -25.89 -8.48 -4.30
N LEU A 168 -25.89 -9.82 -4.27
CA LEU A 168 -25.06 -10.64 -5.17
C LEU A 168 -25.28 -10.34 -6.67
N LYS A 169 -26.46 -9.84 -7.03
CA LYS A 169 -26.76 -9.40 -8.42
C LYS A 169 -25.90 -8.19 -8.86
N ASP A 170 -25.45 -7.37 -7.94
CA ASP A 170 -24.65 -6.20 -8.24
C ASP A 170 -23.24 -6.60 -8.71
N ILE A 171 -22.71 -7.74 -8.22
CA ILE A 171 -21.44 -8.31 -8.70
C ILE A 171 -21.54 -8.64 -10.20
N LEU A 172 -22.64 -9.26 -10.63
CA LEU A 172 -22.78 -9.66 -12.03
C LEU A 172 -22.76 -8.45 -12.98
N LEU A 173 -23.39 -7.34 -12.56
CA LEU A 173 -23.39 -6.09 -13.31
C LEU A 173 -21.96 -5.53 -13.48
N ILE A 174 -21.14 -5.63 -12.43
CA ILE A 174 -19.76 -5.13 -12.43
C ILE A 174 -18.89 -6.01 -13.33
N VAL A 175 -18.92 -7.35 -13.15
CA VAL A 175 -18.03 -8.27 -13.87
C VAL A 175 -18.38 -8.42 -15.35
N THR A 176 -19.59 -8.06 -15.77
CA THR A 176 -19.98 -8.01 -17.18
C THR A 176 -19.52 -6.73 -17.90
N ASN A 177 -19.09 -5.71 -17.15
CA ASN A 177 -18.66 -4.44 -17.71
C ASN A 177 -17.20 -4.52 -18.20
N LYS A 178 -16.97 -4.33 -19.51
CA LYS A 178 -15.63 -4.35 -20.11
C LYS A 178 -14.72 -3.24 -19.57
N GLY A 179 -15.28 -2.06 -19.31
CA GLY A 179 -14.52 -0.92 -18.76
C GLY A 179 -14.00 -1.22 -17.35
N PHE A 180 -14.77 -1.93 -16.53
CA PHE A 180 -14.34 -2.41 -15.22
C PHE A 180 -13.07 -3.28 -15.33
N TRP A 181 -13.06 -4.28 -16.21
CA TRP A 181 -11.89 -5.16 -16.37
C TRP A 181 -10.65 -4.42 -16.87
N LEU A 182 -10.80 -3.43 -17.75
CA LEU A 182 -9.68 -2.62 -18.22
C LEU A 182 -9.06 -1.81 -17.06
N ILE A 183 -9.90 -1.19 -16.21
CA ILE A 183 -9.42 -0.48 -15.03
C ILE A 183 -8.82 -1.45 -14.00
N ALA A 184 -9.45 -2.59 -13.75
CA ALA A 184 -8.93 -3.59 -12.83
C ALA A 184 -7.57 -4.13 -13.28
N LEU A 185 -7.43 -4.44 -14.58
CA LEU A 185 -6.16 -4.89 -15.15
C LEU A 185 -5.08 -3.82 -15.07
N LEU A 186 -5.39 -2.58 -15.43
CA LEU A 186 -4.47 -1.46 -15.28
C LEU A 186 -4.03 -1.31 -13.82
N CYS A 187 -4.98 -1.40 -12.88
CA CYS A 187 -4.69 -1.32 -11.45
C CYS A 187 -3.71 -2.43 -11.02
N VAL A 188 -4.00 -3.70 -11.36
CA VAL A 188 -3.13 -4.82 -11.00
C VAL A 188 -1.73 -4.66 -11.57
N LEU A 189 -1.60 -4.39 -12.87
CA LEU A 189 -0.30 -4.28 -13.54
C LEU A 189 0.50 -3.10 -13.01
N PHE A 190 -0.11 -1.92 -12.99
CA PHE A 190 0.55 -0.69 -12.56
C PHE A 190 1.02 -0.74 -11.10
N TYR A 191 0.14 -1.16 -10.18
CA TYR A 191 0.50 -1.26 -8.77
C TYR A 191 1.52 -2.39 -8.51
N SER A 192 1.44 -3.49 -9.28
CA SER A 192 2.43 -4.58 -9.21
C SER A 192 3.82 -4.18 -9.71
N ALA A 193 3.91 -3.21 -10.61
CA ALA A 193 5.20 -2.66 -11.04
C ALA A 193 5.80 -1.68 -10.03
N VAL A 194 5.01 -1.01 -9.19
CA VAL A 194 5.49 0.03 -8.28
C VAL A 194 5.73 -0.48 -6.87
N PHE A 195 4.72 -1.06 -6.20
CA PHE A 195 4.87 -1.45 -4.80
C PHE A 195 5.82 -2.63 -4.54
N PRO A 196 5.78 -3.73 -5.32
CA PRO A 196 6.80 -4.76 -5.23
C PRO A 196 8.20 -4.23 -5.53
N PHE A 197 8.35 -3.36 -6.54
CA PHE A 197 9.62 -2.70 -6.83
C PHE A 197 10.17 -1.95 -5.60
N LEU A 198 9.35 -1.17 -4.90
CA LEU A 198 9.77 -0.42 -3.71
C LEU A 198 10.33 -1.34 -2.60
N LYS A 199 9.87 -2.59 -2.50
CA LYS A 199 10.40 -3.55 -1.53
C LYS A 199 11.86 -3.92 -1.80
N TYR A 200 12.27 -3.91 -3.05
CA TYR A 200 13.62 -4.24 -3.50
C TYR A 200 14.46 -3.00 -3.85
N ALA A 201 13.83 -1.82 -3.89
CA ALA A 201 14.47 -0.60 -4.38
C ALA A 201 15.69 -0.19 -3.53
N THR A 202 15.63 -0.33 -2.20
CA THR A 202 16.77 -0.03 -1.32
C THR A 202 17.95 -0.95 -1.61
N ASP A 203 17.70 -2.25 -1.79
CA ASP A 203 18.77 -3.22 -2.12
C ASP A 203 19.32 -2.99 -3.53
N LEU A 204 18.47 -2.63 -4.50
CA LEU A 204 18.88 -2.18 -5.83
C LEU A 204 19.84 -0.97 -5.76
N MET A 205 19.56 0.02 -4.89
CA MET A 205 20.43 1.19 -4.74
C MET A 205 21.81 0.80 -4.20
N VAL A 206 21.86 -0.15 -3.27
CA VAL A 206 23.15 -0.65 -2.75
C VAL A 206 23.90 -1.46 -3.81
N ASN A 207 23.26 -2.46 -4.42
CA ASN A 207 23.96 -3.41 -5.30
C ASN A 207 24.31 -2.85 -6.68
N LYS A 208 23.44 -2.04 -7.28
CA LYS A 208 23.65 -1.51 -8.64
C LYS A 208 24.28 -0.14 -8.65
N TYR A 209 23.89 0.73 -7.73
CA TYR A 209 24.30 2.15 -7.73
C TYR A 209 25.34 2.47 -6.68
N ASN A 210 25.82 1.48 -5.92
CA ASN A 210 26.83 1.60 -4.87
C ASN A 210 26.52 2.69 -3.83
N VAL A 211 25.25 2.86 -3.50
CA VAL A 211 24.80 3.80 -2.47
C VAL A 211 25.09 3.21 -1.10
N ASP A 212 25.54 4.02 -0.16
CA ASP A 212 25.71 3.61 1.22
C ASP A 212 24.40 3.02 1.78
N PRO A 213 24.41 1.83 2.39
CA PRO A 213 23.22 1.20 2.94
C PRO A 213 22.39 2.08 3.88
N GLU A 214 23.03 3.02 4.61
CA GLU A 214 22.35 3.95 5.51
C GLU A 214 21.52 5.01 4.74
N LEU A 215 21.97 5.38 3.54
CA LEU A 215 21.35 6.40 2.69
C LEU A 215 20.48 5.81 1.57
N ALA A 216 20.65 4.52 1.29
CA ALA A 216 20.00 3.85 0.16
C ALA A 216 18.47 3.92 0.19
N GLY A 217 17.85 3.95 1.37
CA GLY A 217 16.40 4.09 1.54
C GLY A 217 15.87 5.49 1.19
N ASN A 218 16.71 6.53 1.22
CA ASN A 218 16.28 7.90 0.95
C ASN A 218 15.91 8.12 -0.53
N ILE A 219 16.55 7.42 -1.45
CA ILE A 219 16.26 7.53 -2.89
C ILE A 219 14.85 6.97 -3.21
N PRO A 220 14.48 5.73 -2.82
CA PRO A 220 13.10 5.24 -2.97
C PRO A 220 12.06 6.07 -2.21
N ALA A 221 12.41 6.68 -1.08
CA ALA A 221 11.51 7.54 -0.31
C ALA A 221 11.06 8.81 -1.07
N ILE A 222 11.80 9.24 -2.07
CA ILE A 222 11.43 10.37 -2.94
C ILE A 222 10.06 10.13 -3.60
N LEU A 223 9.76 8.88 -3.99
CA LEU A 223 8.49 8.54 -4.62
C LEU A 223 7.29 8.88 -3.72
N PRO A 224 7.13 8.31 -2.52
CA PRO A 224 6.00 8.62 -1.65
C PRO A 224 5.97 10.09 -1.21
N PHE A 225 7.12 10.73 -0.96
CA PHE A 225 7.17 12.17 -0.66
C PHE A 225 6.65 13.01 -1.84
N GLY A 226 7.09 12.71 -3.06
CA GLY A 226 6.66 13.43 -4.27
C GLY A 226 5.16 13.28 -4.52
N THR A 227 4.59 12.11 -4.27
CA THR A 227 3.16 11.85 -4.51
C THR A 227 2.24 12.68 -3.61
N ILE A 228 2.68 13.08 -2.42
CA ILE A 228 1.90 13.95 -1.52
C ILE A 228 1.51 15.26 -2.23
N LEU A 229 2.43 15.85 -2.99
CA LEU A 229 2.21 17.11 -3.70
C LEU A 229 1.66 16.88 -5.12
N LEU A 230 2.17 15.89 -5.83
CA LEU A 230 1.86 15.66 -7.23
C LEU A 230 0.46 15.05 -7.44
N THR A 231 -0.02 14.21 -6.53
CA THR A 231 -1.34 13.57 -6.68
C THR A 231 -2.49 14.58 -6.68
N PRO A 232 -2.59 15.55 -5.75
CA PRO A 232 -3.59 16.60 -5.82
C PRO A 232 -3.45 17.49 -7.06
N PHE A 233 -2.21 17.77 -7.48
CA PHE A 233 -1.95 18.55 -8.69
C PHE A 233 -2.50 17.87 -9.95
N PHE A 234 -2.22 16.60 -10.13
CA PHE A 234 -2.71 15.82 -11.29
C PHE A 234 -4.20 15.50 -11.18
N GLY A 235 -4.75 15.36 -9.99
CA GLY A 235 -6.19 15.26 -9.76
C GLY A 235 -6.93 16.50 -10.27
N ASN A 236 -6.46 17.70 -9.92
CA ASN A 236 -7.01 18.96 -10.44
C ASN A 236 -6.82 19.08 -11.96
N LEU A 237 -5.69 18.62 -12.50
CA LEU A 237 -5.47 18.58 -13.95
C LEU A 237 -6.48 17.67 -14.66
N TYR A 238 -6.76 16.49 -14.07
CA TYR A 238 -7.77 15.56 -14.56
C TYR A 238 -9.17 16.18 -14.54
N ASP A 239 -9.56 16.83 -13.43
CA ASP A 239 -10.87 17.47 -13.30
C ASP A 239 -11.08 18.57 -14.35
N ARG A 240 -10.04 19.37 -14.62
CA ARG A 240 -10.10 20.46 -15.63
C ARG A 240 -10.09 19.96 -17.06
N LYS A 241 -9.31 18.93 -17.40
CA LYS A 241 -9.10 18.47 -18.79
C LYS A 241 -9.97 17.29 -19.19
N GLY A 242 -10.45 16.49 -18.24
CA GLY A 242 -11.35 15.34 -18.47
C GLY A 242 -10.75 14.19 -19.28
N LYS A 243 -9.45 14.23 -19.65
CA LYS A 243 -8.79 13.25 -20.53
C LYS A 243 -8.12 12.14 -19.72
N GLY A 244 -8.90 11.40 -18.90
CA GLY A 244 -8.37 10.38 -17.98
C GLY A 244 -7.57 9.29 -18.68
N ALA A 245 -8.07 8.73 -19.76
CA ALA A 245 -7.36 7.69 -20.51
C ALA A 245 -5.98 8.17 -21.01
N THR A 246 -5.90 9.39 -21.52
CA THR A 246 -4.63 9.97 -21.99
C THR A 246 -3.62 10.13 -20.83
N ILE A 247 -4.09 10.61 -19.67
CA ILE A 247 -3.25 10.76 -18.47
C ILE A 247 -2.73 9.39 -18.00
N MET A 248 -3.59 8.37 -17.98
CA MET A 248 -3.20 7.00 -17.60
C MET A 248 -2.17 6.41 -18.58
N ILE A 249 -2.35 6.61 -19.91
CA ILE A 249 -1.39 6.15 -20.92
C ILE A 249 -0.02 6.81 -20.73
N TYR A 250 0.03 8.13 -20.52
CA TYR A 250 1.32 8.79 -20.27
C TYR A 250 2.00 8.28 -19.01
N GLY A 251 1.25 8.06 -17.92
CA GLY A 251 1.80 7.50 -16.70
C GLY A 251 2.32 6.06 -16.89
N ALA A 252 1.61 5.21 -17.63
CA ALA A 252 2.06 3.85 -17.95
C ALA A 252 3.32 3.85 -18.83
N LEU A 253 3.38 4.69 -19.86
CA LEU A 253 4.57 4.83 -20.71
C LEU A 253 5.79 5.32 -19.91
N MET A 254 5.59 6.26 -19.00
CA MET A 254 6.66 6.70 -18.10
C MET A 254 7.12 5.57 -17.16
N LEU A 255 6.20 4.76 -16.64
CA LEU A 255 6.52 3.59 -15.81
C LEU A 255 7.39 2.57 -16.56
N ILE A 256 7.01 2.23 -17.80
CA ILE A 256 7.79 1.36 -18.68
C ILE A 256 9.20 1.94 -18.89
N GLY A 257 9.28 3.23 -19.22
CA GLY A 257 10.56 3.91 -19.43
C GLY A 257 11.46 3.88 -18.20
N VAL A 258 10.91 4.10 -17.01
CA VAL A 258 11.64 4.03 -15.74
C VAL A 258 12.24 2.65 -15.49
N HIS A 259 11.44 1.58 -15.59
CA HIS A 259 11.95 0.24 -15.37
C HIS A 259 12.92 -0.21 -16.46
N LEU A 260 12.71 0.22 -17.70
CA LEU A 260 13.65 0.00 -18.78
C LEU A 260 15.01 0.68 -18.48
N LEU A 261 15.01 1.91 -18.00
CA LEU A 261 16.24 2.62 -17.58
C LEU A 261 16.92 1.91 -16.41
N PHE A 262 16.17 1.39 -15.45
CA PHE A 262 16.74 0.57 -14.37
C PHE A 262 17.25 -0.79 -14.87
N THR A 263 16.76 -1.33 -15.99
CA THR A 263 17.27 -2.58 -16.59
C THR A 263 18.63 -2.37 -17.24
N LEU A 264 18.84 -1.23 -17.90
CA LEU A 264 20.06 -0.97 -18.67
C LEU A 264 21.28 -0.84 -17.75
N PRO A 265 22.45 -1.41 -18.10
CA PRO A 265 23.69 -1.29 -17.34
C PRO A 265 24.41 0.04 -17.64
N ILE A 266 23.65 1.13 -17.84
CA ILE A 266 24.14 2.45 -18.21
C ILE A 266 24.00 3.37 -16.99
N LEU A 267 25.03 4.21 -16.75
CA LEU A 267 25.00 5.25 -15.71
C LEU A 267 24.66 4.69 -14.31
N ASN A 268 25.48 3.77 -13.81
CA ASN A 268 25.32 3.18 -12.46
C ASN A 268 25.72 4.18 -11.34
N GLN A 269 25.19 5.40 -11.39
CA GLN A 269 25.45 6.46 -10.43
C GLN A 269 24.18 6.84 -9.67
N TRP A 270 24.33 7.14 -8.39
CA TRP A 270 23.21 7.45 -7.49
C TRP A 270 22.32 8.61 -7.96
N TRP A 271 22.91 9.66 -8.57
CA TRP A 271 22.14 10.79 -9.07
C TRP A 271 21.22 10.41 -10.25
N PHE A 272 21.65 9.47 -11.10
CA PHE A 272 20.82 8.95 -12.18
C PHE A 272 19.63 8.17 -11.62
N ALA A 273 19.87 7.27 -10.62
CA ALA A 273 18.81 6.56 -9.93
C ALA A 273 17.81 7.53 -9.29
N THR A 274 18.28 8.63 -8.70
CA THR A 274 17.44 9.67 -8.11
C THR A 274 16.53 10.33 -9.16
N ILE A 275 17.05 10.70 -10.32
CA ILE A 275 16.24 11.27 -11.42
C ILE A 275 15.17 10.27 -11.87
N VAL A 276 15.57 9.03 -12.08
CA VAL A 276 14.64 7.97 -12.51
C VAL A 276 13.55 7.73 -11.45
N MET A 277 13.87 7.79 -10.15
CA MET A 277 12.88 7.71 -9.06
C MET A 277 11.92 8.91 -9.02
N ILE A 278 12.40 10.12 -9.34
CA ILE A 278 11.53 11.30 -9.48
C ILE A 278 10.52 11.09 -10.63
N VAL A 279 10.98 10.58 -11.78
CA VAL A 279 10.12 10.27 -12.92
C VAL A 279 9.10 9.18 -12.56
N LEU A 280 9.51 8.17 -11.78
CA LEU A 280 8.61 7.15 -11.25
C LEU A 280 7.53 7.76 -10.34
N GLY A 281 7.91 8.71 -9.48
CA GLY A 281 6.97 9.44 -8.62
C GLY A 281 5.94 10.24 -9.43
N ILE A 282 6.34 10.87 -10.54
CA ILE A 282 5.43 11.56 -11.45
C ILE A 282 4.47 10.55 -12.10
N ALA A 283 4.97 9.45 -12.65
CA ALA A 283 4.16 8.38 -13.24
C ALA A 283 3.14 7.82 -12.25
N PHE A 284 3.60 7.56 -11.02
CA PHE A 284 2.76 7.04 -9.94
C PHE A 284 1.70 8.03 -9.46
N SER A 285 1.91 9.32 -9.62
CA SER A 285 0.90 10.33 -9.30
C SER A 285 -0.12 10.51 -10.43
N LEU A 286 0.29 10.36 -11.70
CA LEU A 286 -0.58 10.52 -12.87
C LEU A 286 -1.67 9.44 -12.94
N VAL A 287 -1.30 8.17 -12.85
CA VAL A 287 -2.24 7.06 -13.08
C VAL A 287 -3.34 7.00 -12.03
N PRO A 288 -3.06 6.95 -10.71
CA PRO A 288 -4.11 6.90 -9.70
C PRO A 288 -5.03 8.14 -9.70
N SER A 289 -4.48 9.33 -10.00
CA SER A 289 -5.26 10.57 -10.07
C SER A 289 -6.35 10.55 -11.14
N ALA A 290 -6.18 9.74 -12.20
CA ALA A 290 -7.16 9.61 -13.26
C ALA A 290 -7.96 8.29 -13.14
N MET A 291 -7.33 7.21 -12.68
CA MET A 291 -7.92 5.88 -12.63
C MET A 291 -9.06 5.79 -11.61
N TRP A 292 -8.82 6.20 -10.37
CA TRP A 292 -9.83 6.09 -9.32
C TRP A 292 -11.08 6.94 -9.59
N PRO A 293 -11.00 8.21 -10.03
CA PRO A 293 -12.17 8.98 -10.41
C PRO A 293 -12.85 8.51 -11.69
N SER A 294 -12.22 7.62 -12.46
CA SER A 294 -12.85 7.05 -13.67
C SER A 294 -13.79 5.90 -13.35
N VAL A 295 -13.65 5.23 -12.20
CA VAL A 295 -14.50 4.10 -11.79
C VAL A 295 -15.99 4.52 -11.69
N PRO A 296 -16.36 5.61 -10.99
CA PRO A 296 -17.76 6.03 -10.91
C PRO A 296 -18.36 6.52 -12.22
N LYS A 297 -17.53 6.77 -13.26
CA LYS A 297 -18.03 7.11 -14.61
C LYS A 297 -18.44 5.88 -15.43
N ILE A 298 -18.02 4.69 -15.01
CA ILE A 298 -18.23 3.42 -15.71
C ILE A 298 -19.21 2.53 -14.95
N ILE A 299 -19.20 2.59 -13.64
CA ILE A 299 -20.04 1.78 -12.74
C ILE A 299 -21.10 2.68 -12.11
N PRO A 300 -22.38 2.27 -12.09
CA PRO A 300 -23.43 3.00 -11.37
C PRO A 300 -23.10 3.20 -9.89
N GLU A 301 -23.67 4.22 -9.28
CA GLU A 301 -23.37 4.63 -7.91
C GLU A 301 -23.68 3.54 -6.87
N LYS A 302 -24.77 2.80 -7.07
CA LYS A 302 -25.25 1.75 -6.16
C LYS A 302 -24.23 0.62 -5.90
N PRO A 303 -23.61 -0.05 -6.92
CA PRO A 303 -22.61 -1.10 -6.72
C PRO A 303 -21.15 -0.56 -6.67
N LEU A 304 -20.94 0.74 -6.53
CA LEU A 304 -19.63 1.36 -6.63
C LEU A 304 -18.65 0.87 -5.55
N GLY A 305 -19.12 0.70 -4.31
CA GLY A 305 -18.32 0.16 -3.20
C GLY A 305 -17.82 -1.25 -3.49
N THR A 306 -18.70 -2.09 -4.03
CA THR A 306 -18.35 -3.46 -4.45
C THR A 306 -17.35 -3.45 -5.61
N ALA A 307 -17.50 -2.52 -6.56
CA ALA A 307 -16.54 -2.39 -7.67
C ALA A 307 -15.15 -2.03 -7.15
N TYR A 308 -15.03 -1.08 -6.25
CA TYR A 308 -13.76 -0.76 -5.60
C TYR A 308 -13.17 -1.94 -4.83
N ALA A 309 -13.99 -2.65 -4.06
CA ALA A 309 -13.54 -3.84 -3.32
C ALA A 309 -12.99 -4.93 -4.25
N LEU A 310 -13.64 -5.18 -5.41
CA LEU A 310 -13.16 -6.12 -6.40
C LEU A 310 -11.86 -5.68 -7.09
N ILE A 311 -11.70 -4.37 -7.37
CA ILE A 311 -10.44 -3.83 -7.91
C ILE A 311 -9.31 -4.00 -6.88
N PHE A 312 -9.54 -3.67 -5.62
CA PHE A 312 -8.55 -3.86 -4.55
C PHE A 312 -8.23 -5.34 -4.32
N TRP A 313 -9.23 -6.22 -4.40
CA TRP A 313 -9.01 -7.66 -4.31
C TRP A 313 -8.08 -8.15 -5.45
N ALA A 314 -8.36 -7.77 -6.68
CA ALA A 314 -7.53 -8.11 -7.83
C ALA A 314 -6.10 -7.51 -7.68
N GLN A 315 -5.99 -6.24 -7.26
CA GLN A 315 -4.72 -5.58 -6.97
C GLN A 315 -3.88 -6.36 -5.96
N ASN A 316 -4.48 -6.83 -4.87
CA ASN A 316 -3.78 -7.57 -3.82
C ASN A 316 -3.25 -8.93 -4.29
N ILE A 317 -3.85 -9.56 -5.32
CA ILE A 317 -3.27 -10.73 -5.98
C ILE A 317 -1.89 -10.38 -6.57
N GLY A 318 -1.82 -9.30 -7.35
CA GLY A 318 -0.55 -8.83 -7.92
C GLY A 318 0.48 -8.47 -6.85
N LEU A 319 0.06 -7.70 -5.83
CA LEU A 319 0.92 -7.27 -4.73
C LEU A 319 1.46 -8.43 -3.87
N SER A 320 0.79 -9.58 -3.84
CA SER A 320 1.25 -10.76 -3.13
C SER A 320 2.16 -11.65 -4.00
N MET A 321 1.79 -11.88 -5.26
CA MET A 321 2.50 -12.82 -6.13
C MET A 321 3.78 -12.24 -6.73
N VAL A 322 3.77 -10.95 -7.11
CA VAL A 322 4.93 -10.35 -7.79
C VAL A 322 6.17 -10.29 -6.89
N PRO A 323 6.12 -9.93 -5.59
CA PRO A 323 7.30 -10.00 -4.73
C PRO A 323 7.87 -11.41 -4.60
N LEU A 324 7.01 -12.44 -4.55
CA LEU A 324 7.46 -13.84 -4.51
C LEU A 324 8.18 -14.23 -5.80
N LEU A 325 7.63 -13.83 -6.96
CA LEU A 325 8.25 -14.05 -8.26
C LEU A 325 9.63 -13.38 -8.35
N ILE A 326 9.72 -12.11 -7.95
CA ILE A 326 10.98 -11.37 -7.98
C ILE A 326 12.00 -11.97 -7.01
N GLY A 327 11.58 -12.34 -5.79
CA GLY A 327 12.46 -13.02 -4.84
C GLY A 327 12.98 -14.34 -5.37
N TRP A 328 12.14 -15.15 -6.01
CA TRP A 328 12.55 -16.39 -6.65
C TRP A 328 13.53 -16.16 -7.81
N ILE A 329 13.29 -15.16 -8.65
CA ILE A 329 14.20 -14.79 -9.74
C ILE A 329 15.57 -14.35 -9.20
N LEU A 330 15.59 -13.51 -8.17
CA LEU A 330 16.82 -13.05 -7.52
C LEU A 330 17.61 -14.23 -6.97
N ASP A 331 16.95 -15.12 -6.24
CA ASP A 331 17.60 -16.26 -5.62
C ASP A 331 18.11 -17.32 -6.61
N THR A 332 17.42 -17.50 -7.73
CA THR A 332 17.71 -18.59 -8.69
C THR A 332 18.68 -18.14 -9.79
N TYR A 333 18.54 -16.90 -10.29
CA TYR A 333 19.23 -16.48 -11.51
C TYR A 333 20.17 -15.29 -11.33
N CYS A 334 20.05 -14.54 -10.22
CA CYS A 334 20.69 -13.23 -10.11
C CYS A 334 21.74 -13.16 -9.01
N LYS A 335 22.02 -14.25 -8.30
CA LYS A 335 23.07 -14.27 -7.26
C LYS A 335 24.47 -14.12 -7.89
N ILE A 336 25.22 -13.16 -7.38
CA ILE A 336 26.63 -12.96 -7.70
C ILE A 336 27.47 -13.44 -6.51
N ASP A 337 28.35 -14.39 -6.75
CA ASP A 337 29.31 -14.83 -5.74
C ASP A 337 30.42 -13.78 -5.63
N ASN A 338 30.41 -13.00 -4.55
CA ASN A 338 31.38 -11.96 -4.26
C ASN A 338 32.33 -12.33 -3.12
N GLY A 339 32.30 -13.62 -2.67
CA GLY A 339 33.16 -14.11 -1.58
C GLY A 339 32.84 -13.52 -0.20
N THR A 340 31.73 -12.79 -0.06
CA THR A 340 31.26 -12.22 1.22
C THR A 340 30.08 -13.04 1.77
N CYS A 341 29.81 -12.92 3.08
CA CYS A 341 28.69 -13.62 3.71
C CYS A 341 27.30 -13.16 3.23
N LYS A 342 27.22 -12.03 2.50
CA LYS A 342 25.97 -11.52 1.92
C LYS A 342 26.08 -11.62 0.39
N PRO A 343 25.15 -12.35 -0.28
CA PRO A 343 25.15 -12.41 -1.73
C PRO A 343 24.85 -11.02 -2.33
N ALA A 344 25.60 -10.62 -3.35
CA ALA A 344 25.19 -9.53 -4.20
C ALA A 344 24.19 -10.03 -5.26
N TYR A 345 23.35 -9.15 -5.78
CA TYR A 345 22.32 -9.51 -6.76
C TYR A 345 22.46 -8.63 -8.04
N ASP A 346 22.35 -9.27 -9.19
CA ASP A 346 22.15 -8.56 -10.47
C ASP A 346 20.66 -8.28 -10.67
N TYR A 347 20.30 -7.01 -10.66
CA TYR A 347 18.91 -6.56 -10.81
C TYR A 347 18.42 -6.44 -12.26
N THR A 348 19.24 -6.80 -13.26
CA THR A 348 18.88 -6.66 -14.68
C THR A 348 17.60 -7.43 -15.02
N ILE A 349 17.53 -8.72 -14.66
CA ILE A 349 16.34 -9.55 -14.94
C ILE A 349 15.11 -9.08 -14.13
N PRO A 350 15.19 -8.83 -12.81
CA PRO A 350 14.06 -8.29 -12.05
C PRO A 350 13.50 -6.99 -12.64
N MET A 351 14.36 -6.05 -13.07
CA MET A 351 13.92 -4.79 -13.66
C MET A 351 13.26 -5.00 -15.03
N ALA A 352 13.75 -5.93 -15.84
CA ALA A 352 13.12 -6.32 -17.09
C ALA A 352 11.71 -6.91 -16.85
N VAL A 353 11.53 -7.71 -15.80
CA VAL A 353 10.20 -8.23 -15.42
C VAL A 353 9.27 -7.08 -15.02
N PHE A 354 9.73 -6.12 -14.21
CA PHE A 354 8.92 -4.93 -13.89
C PHE A 354 8.58 -4.10 -15.13
N THR A 355 9.46 -4.02 -16.13
CA THR A 355 9.17 -3.36 -17.41
C THR A 355 8.01 -4.01 -18.13
N CYS A 356 7.86 -5.35 -18.05
CA CYS A 356 6.74 -6.07 -18.65
C CYS A 356 5.39 -5.85 -17.97
N PHE A 357 5.38 -5.36 -16.73
CA PHE A 357 4.13 -5.01 -16.01
C PHE A 357 3.60 -3.61 -16.36
N GLY A 358 4.44 -2.71 -16.83
CA GLY A 358 4.06 -1.35 -17.23
C GLY A 358 3.43 -1.30 -18.61
#